data_1f5e6fde69cd7daa7ce5fd14d4449a52
#
_entry.id   1f5e6fde69cd7daa7ce5fd14d4449a52
#
_cell.length_a   1.000
_cell.length_b   1.000
_cell.length_c   1.000
_cell.angle_alpha   90.00
_cell.angle_beta   90.00
_cell.angle_gamma   90.00
#
_symmetry.space_group_name_H-M   'P 1'
#
loop_
_entity.id
_entity.type
_entity.pdbx_description
1 polymer ?
#
loop_
_entity_poly.entity_id
_entity_poly.type
_entity_poly.pdbx_seq_one_letter_code
_entity_poly.pdbx_strand_id
1 'polypeptide(L)'
;MRRAVKGILEEGGFEVHTARNGVDALDQLTRVRPDVVTLDINMPEMDGMTCLAKIMAEHPTPVVMLSSLTEKNALITFEALELGAVDFVAKPGGTVSLNIDEVAAEIVGKVRAAATARIGRARGLRERLRSAPAQTAATRPGQSGEVDLVLIGSSTGGPNLLADLLPRLPATLGAPVVVAQHIPASFTATLARRLDDLCRLRVHEVDRIMNAERGHIYLGRGSNDVVVARRTDSLIVKSVPAGAEYRWHPSVDRLVNSARRHVPAERLVCALLSGMGDDGASEMAEVHAGGGRTIAESEETAVVWGMPGELHRRGGATVTLPSYDIAERLADWVR
;
A
#
# COMPACT_ATOMS: atom_id res chain seq x y z
N MET A 1 -22.99 -13.74 1.62
CA MET A 1 -21.57 -13.46 1.50
C MET A 1 -20.79 -14.64 0.92
N ARG A 2 -20.55 -15.74 1.64
CA ARG A 2 -19.71 -16.88 1.17
C ARG A 2 -20.06 -17.40 -0.22
N ARG A 3 -21.38 -17.55 -0.56
CA ARG A 3 -21.81 -17.98 -1.90
C ARG A 3 -21.49 -16.94 -2.98
N ALA A 4 -21.64 -15.65 -2.68
CA ALA A 4 -21.31 -14.59 -3.64
C ALA A 4 -19.81 -14.54 -3.93
N VAL A 5 -18.96 -14.54 -2.89
CA VAL A 5 -17.50 -14.57 -3.06
C VAL A 5 -17.05 -15.83 -3.80
N LYS A 6 -17.66 -17.00 -3.51
CA LYS A 6 -17.40 -18.24 -4.26
C LYS A 6 -17.68 -18.05 -5.76
N GLY A 7 -18.87 -17.55 -6.13
CA GLY A 7 -19.21 -17.34 -7.54
C GLY A 7 -18.23 -16.39 -8.24
N ILE A 8 -17.90 -15.25 -7.60
CA ILE A 8 -16.94 -14.28 -8.13
C ILE A 8 -15.57 -14.92 -8.39
N LEU A 9 -15.09 -15.75 -7.47
CA LEU A 9 -13.78 -16.39 -7.61
C LEU A 9 -13.82 -17.53 -8.66
N GLU A 10 -14.90 -18.31 -8.73
CA GLU A 10 -15.07 -19.33 -9.77
C GLU A 10 -15.12 -18.72 -11.17
N GLU A 11 -15.86 -17.60 -11.35
CA GLU A 11 -15.86 -16.82 -12.58
C GLU A 11 -14.49 -16.22 -12.89
N GLY A 12 -13.71 -15.88 -11.85
CA GLY A 12 -12.32 -15.44 -11.95
C GLY A 12 -11.31 -16.55 -12.29
N GLY A 13 -11.77 -17.81 -12.46
CA GLY A 13 -10.94 -18.96 -12.86
C GLY A 13 -10.25 -19.67 -11.71
N PHE A 14 -10.72 -19.52 -10.45
CA PHE A 14 -10.20 -20.23 -9.29
C PHE A 14 -10.99 -21.52 -9.01
N GLU A 15 -10.30 -22.55 -8.53
CA GLU A 15 -10.92 -23.68 -7.85
C GLU A 15 -11.23 -23.25 -6.39
N VAL A 16 -12.51 -23.29 -5.98
CA VAL A 16 -12.94 -22.70 -4.72
C VAL A 16 -13.51 -23.72 -3.76
N HIS A 17 -12.84 -23.92 -2.62
CA HIS A 17 -13.31 -24.67 -1.48
C HIS A 17 -13.87 -23.72 -0.42
N THR A 18 -14.89 -24.13 0.33
CA THR A 18 -15.52 -23.24 1.33
C THR A 18 -15.57 -23.86 2.70
N ALA A 19 -15.27 -23.07 3.73
CA ALA A 19 -15.43 -23.43 5.15
C ALA A 19 -16.57 -22.64 5.80
N ARG A 20 -17.17 -23.19 6.86
CA ARG A 20 -18.32 -22.60 7.56
C ARG A 20 -17.91 -21.63 8.66
N ASN A 21 -16.79 -21.88 9.31
CA ASN A 21 -16.20 -21.13 10.44
C ASN A 21 -14.69 -21.34 10.47
N GLY A 22 -14.00 -20.77 11.46
CA GLY A 22 -12.55 -20.87 11.57
C GLY A 22 -12.06 -22.27 11.86
N VAL A 23 -12.82 -23.11 12.58
CA VAL A 23 -12.45 -24.50 12.86
C VAL A 23 -12.48 -25.33 11.59
N ASP A 24 -13.59 -25.26 10.84
CA ASP A 24 -13.73 -25.93 9.54
C ASP A 24 -12.68 -25.43 8.53
N ALA A 25 -12.29 -24.12 8.60
CA ALA A 25 -11.26 -23.56 7.75
C ALA A 25 -9.88 -24.19 8.00
N LEU A 26 -9.48 -24.41 9.25
CA LEU A 26 -8.22 -25.06 9.60
C LEU A 26 -8.20 -26.54 9.17
N ASP A 27 -9.32 -27.26 9.34
CA ASP A 27 -9.45 -28.63 8.85
C ASP A 27 -9.34 -28.71 7.32
N GLN A 28 -10.00 -27.80 6.60
CA GLN A 28 -9.93 -27.71 5.14
C GLN A 28 -8.52 -27.34 4.66
N LEU A 29 -7.83 -26.44 5.36
CA LEU A 29 -6.49 -25.98 5.01
C LEU A 29 -5.49 -27.15 4.90
N THR A 30 -5.55 -28.09 5.83
CA THR A 30 -4.67 -29.27 5.85
C THR A 30 -4.98 -30.24 4.73
N ARG A 31 -6.26 -30.39 4.35
CA ARG A 31 -6.72 -31.33 3.31
C ARG A 31 -6.54 -30.79 1.90
N VAL A 32 -6.89 -29.51 1.69
CA VAL A 32 -6.92 -28.87 0.37
C VAL A 32 -5.57 -28.28 0.01
N ARG A 33 -4.84 -27.71 0.99
CA ARG A 33 -3.57 -26.97 0.80
C ARG A 33 -3.73 -25.86 -0.25
N PRO A 34 -4.63 -24.90 0.00
CA PRO A 34 -4.90 -23.84 -0.99
C PRO A 34 -3.71 -22.92 -1.15
N ASP A 35 -3.59 -22.29 -2.33
CA ASP A 35 -2.58 -21.26 -2.61
C ASP A 35 -2.90 -19.93 -1.89
N VAL A 36 -4.18 -19.69 -1.59
CA VAL A 36 -4.65 -18.47 -0.93
C VAL A 36 -5.96 -18.72 -0.18
N VAL A 37 -6.17 -18.01 0.92
CA VAL A 37 -7.39 -18.06 1.73
C VAL A 37 -8.05 -16.69 1.73
N THR A 38 -9.36 -16.61 1.43
CA THR A 38 -10.18 -15.45 1.78
C THR A 38 -10.85 -15.68 3.12
N LEU A 39 -10.62 -14.81 4.09
CA LEU A 39 -11.01 -15.00 5.49
C LEU A 39 -11.89 -13.87 6.01
N ASP A 40 -13.11 -14.22 6.43
CA ASP A 40 -13.99 -13.27 7.09
C ASP A 40 -13.52 -13.01 8.53
N ILE A 41 -13.59 -11.75 8.97
CA ILE A 41 -13.28 -11.34 10.35
C ILE A 41 -14.32 -11.94 11.32
N ASN A 42 -15.60 -11.83 10.98
CA ASN A 42 -16.69 -12.21 11.88
C ASN A 42 -17.26 -13.58 11.51
N MET A 43 -16.87 -14.61 12.24
CA MET A 43 -17.35 -15.97 12.08
C MET A 43 -17.80 -16.57 13.43
N PRO A 44 -18.77 -17.50 13.43
CA PRO A 44 -19.14 -18.24 14.65
C PRO A 44 -18.03 -19.22 15.05
N GLU A 45 -18.06 -19.68 16.31
CA GLU A 45 -17.18 -20.67 16.94
C GLU A 45 -15.71 -20.22 17.03
N MET A 46 -15.08 -19.85 15.93
CA MET A 46 -13.73 -19.27 15.85
C MET A 46 -13.76 -18.09 14.89
N ASP A 47 -13.44 -16.90 15.38
CA ASP A 47 -13.36 -15.68 14.58
C ASP A 47 -12.17 -15.68 13.62
N GLY A 48 -12.18 -14.72 12.67
CA GLY A 48 -11.15 -14.65 11.65
C GLY A 48 -9.77 -14.27 12.16
N MET A 49 -9.67 -13.48 13.24
CA MET A 49 -8.38 -13.10 13.81
C MET A 49 -7.68 -14.30 14.48
N THR A 50 -8.44 -15.07 15.26
CA THR A 50 -7.96 -16.31 15.88
C THR A 50 -7.58 -17.33 14.80
N CYS A 51 -8.40 -17.47 13.75
CA CYS A 51 -8.12 -18.35 12.63
C CYS A 51 -6.84 -17.93 11.89
N LEU A 52 -6.69 -16.64 11.57
CA LEU A 52 -5.50 -16.08 10.94
C LEU A 52 -4.23 -16.37 11.74
N ALA A 53 -4.27 -16.14 13.07
CA ALA A 53 -3.13 -16.39 13.93
C ALA A 53 -2.67 -17.87 13.86
N LYS A 54 -3.62 -18.81 13.86
CA LYS A 54 -3.34 -20.25 13.71
C LYS A 54 -2.81 -20.60 12.32
N ILE A 55 -3.42 -20.07 11.24
CA ILE A 55 -2.92 -20.26 9.87
C ILE A 55 -1.46 -19.83 9.78
N MET A 56 -1.13 -18.63 10.29
CA MET A 56 0.23 -18.10 10.23
C MET A 56 1.23 -18.84 11.10
N ALA A 57 0.77 -19.48 12.19
CA ALA A 57 1.62 -20.26 13.09
C ALA A 57 1.88 -21.69 12.59
N GLU A 58 0.84 -22.36 12.12
CA GLU A 58 0.86 -23.81 11.85
C GLU A 58 1.07 -24.13 10.37
N HIS A 59 0.40 -23.39 9.48
CA HIS A 59 0.42 -23.60 8.03
C HIS A 59 0.41 -22.26 7.29
N PRO A 60 1.52 -21.48 7.31
CA PRO A 60 1.58 -20.15 6.69
C PRO A 60 1.10 -20.18 5.25
N THR A 61 -0.08 -19.64 5.01
CA THR A 61 -0.76 -19.56 3.72
C THR A 61 -1.17 -18.10 3.46
N PRO A 62 -1.08 -17.57 2.24
CA PRO A 62 -1.55 -16.23 1.91
C PRO A 62 -3.01 -16.02 2.31
N VAL A 63 -3.30 -14.97 3.08
CA VAL A 63 -4.65 -14.64 3.53
C VAL A 63 -5.04 -13.25 3.07
N VAL A 64 -6.20 -13.14 2.42
CA VAL A 64 -6.90 -11.89 2.13
C VAL A 64 -8.10 -11.77 3.05
N MET A 65 -8.12 -10.74 3.91
CA MET A 65 -9.22 -10.54 4.85
C MET A 65 -10.46 -9.98 4.15
N LEU A 66 -11.64 -10.46 4.52
CA LEU A 66 -12.91 -9.86 4.11
C LEU A 66 -13.44 -9.01 5.27
N SER A 67 -13.47 -7.69 5.09
CA SER A 67 -13.80 -6.73 6.14
C SER A 67 -15.02 -5.89 5.80
N SER A 68 -15.86 -5.57 6.78
CA SER A 68 -16.92 -4.58 6.59
C SER A 68 -16.38 -3.15 6.69
N LEU A 69 -17.01 -2.22 5.98
CA LEU A 69 -16.61 -0.82 5.84
C LEU A 69 -16.90 0.04 7.09
N THR A 70 -16.59 -0.44 8.30
CA THR A 70 -16.75 0.32 9.55
C THR A 70 -15.39 0.68 10.14
N GLU A 71 -15.30 1.81 10.86
CA GLU A 71 -14.05 2.21 11.53
C GLU A 71 -13.52 1.14 12.48
N LYS A 72 -14.41 0.48 13.24
CA LYS A 72 -14.02 -0.61 14.14
C LYS A 72 -13.37 -1.76 13.38
N ASN A 73 -13.93 -2.14 12.23
CA ASN A 73 -13.36 -3.21 11.42
C ASN A 73 -12.08 -2.77 10.69
N ALA A 74 -11.91 -1.47 10.42
CA ALA A 74 -10.64 -0.95 9.88
C ALA A 74 -9.48 -1.20 10.85
N LEU A 75 -9.64 -0.94 12.16
CA LEU A 75 -8.61 -1.24 13.17
C LEU A 75 -8.27 -2.73 13.18
N ILE A 76 -9.29 -3.59 13.29
CA ILE A 76 -9.11 -5.05 13.29
C ILE A 76 -8.43 -5.52 11.98
N THR A 77 -8.75 -4.89 10.86
CA THR A 77 -8.13 -5.23 9.57
C THR A 77 -6.64 -4.89 9.56
N PHE A 78 -6.23 -3.73 10.11
CA PHE A 78 -4.81 -3.40 10.22
C PHE A 78 -4.08 -4.33 11.21
N GLU A 79 -4.73 -4.75 12.30
CA GLU A 79 -4.20 -5.79 13.19
C GLU A 79 -4.01 -7.11 12.45
N ALA A 80 -4.97 -7.51 11.58
CA ALA A 80 -4.84 -8.70 10.76
C ALA A 80 -3.66 -8.60 9.77
N LEU A 81 -3.44 -7.45 9.16
CA LEU A 81 -2.27 -7.22 8.32
C LEU A 81 -0.96 -7.36 9.13
N GLU A 82 -0.92 -6.88 10.38
CA GLU A 82 0.23 -7.08 11.28
C GLU A 82 0.47 -8.53 11.64
N LEU A 83 -0.60 -9.31 11.84
CA LEU A 83 -0.52 -10.75 12.08
C LEU A 83 -0.03 -11.55 10.86
N GLY A 84 -0.02 -10.93 9.68
CA GLY A 84 0.54 -11.52 8.48
C GLY A 84 -0.45 -11.72 7.33
N ALA A 85 -1.67 -11.19 7.41
CA ALA A 85 -2.53 -11.13 6.24
C ALA A 85 -1.85 -10.31 5.14
N VAL A 86 -2.02 -10.75 3.88
CA VAL A 86 -1.40 -10.12 2.70
C VAL A 86 -2.11 -8.83 2.32
N ASP A 87 -3.44 -8.87 2.33
CA ASP A 87 -4.30 -7.74 1.95
C ASP A 87 -5.70 -7.94 2.54
N PHE A 88 -6.57 -6.99 2.24
CA PHE A 88 -7.99 -7.09 2.58
C PHE A 88 -8.87 -6.56 1.45
N VAL A 89 -10.12 -7.01 1.45
CA VAL A 89 -11.18 -6.52 0.57
C VAL A 89 -12.36 -6.07 1.42
N ALA A 90 -12.94 -4.93 1.06
CA ALA A 90 -14.19 -4.51 1.65
C ALA A 90 -15.33 -5.45 1.23
N LYS A 91 -16.11 -5.93 2.20
CA LYS A 91 -17.29 -6.73 1.89
C LYS A 91 -18.27 -5.91 1.06
N PRO A 92 -18.85 -6.46 -0.02
CA PRO A 92 -19.95 -5.82 -0.67
C PRO A 92 -21.09 -5.66 0.35
N GLY A 93 -21.34 -4.42 0.77
CA GLY A 93 -22.30 -4.08 1.82
C GLY A 93 -23.36 -3.13 1.31
N GLY A 94 -24.63 -3.33 1.70
CA GLY A 94 -25.75 -2.47 1.37
C GLY A 94 -26.45 -2.86 0.08
N THR A 95 -27.28 -1.97 -0.47
CA THR A 95 -28.05 -2.15 -1.72
C THR A 95 -27.14 -2.39 -2.92
N VAL A 96 -26.92 -3.65 -3.20
CA VAL A 96 -25.86 -4.30 -4.01
C VAL A 96 -26.02 -4.10 -5.53
N SER A 97 -26.59 -3.02 -6.01
CA SER A 97 -27.01 -3.04 -7.42
C SER A 97 -26.17 -2.26 -8.40
N LEU A 98 -25.18 -1.46 -8.00
CA LEU A 98 -24.52 -0.56 -8.94
C LEU A 98 -23.03 -0.83 -9.19
N ASN A 99 -22.31 -1.61 -8.35
CA ASN A 99 -20.85 -1.81 -8.50
C ASN A 99 -20.38 -3.24 -8.24
N ILE A 100 -21.19 -4.26 -8.50
CA ILE A 100 -20.82 -5.66 -8.23
C ILE A 100 -19.63 -6.09 -9.08
N ASP A 101 -19.54 -5.60 -10.31
CA ASP A 101 -18.46 -5.96 -11.25
C ASP A 101 -17.11 -5.35 -10.82
N GLU A 102 -17.09 -4.12 -10.31
CA GLU A 102 -15.88 -3.47 -9.79
C GLU A 102 -15.36 -4.19 -8.54
N VAL A 103 -16.26 -4.52 -7.60
CA VAL A 103 -15.91 -5.28 -6.39
C VAL A 103 -15.45 -6.69 -6.76
N ALA A 104 -16.06 -7.33 -7.74
CA ALA A 104 -15.65 -8.64 -8.24
C ALA A 104 -14.24 -8.58 -8.83
N ALA A 105 -13.95 -7.57 -9.65
CA ALA A 105 -12.62 -7.38 -10.23
C ALA A 105 -11.56 -7.11 -9.15
N GLU A 106 -11.88 -6.34 -8.11
CA GLU A 106 -10.99 -6.10 -6.97
C GLU A 106 -10.70 -7.40 -6.20
N ILE A 107 -11.75 -8.18 -5.86
CA ILE A 107 -11.59 -9.46 -5.16
C ILE A 107 -10.70 -10.40 -5.96
N VAL A 108 -11.01 -10.64 -7.24
CA VAL A 108 -10.25 -11.53 -8.13
C VAL A 108 -8.80 -11.07 -8.25
N GLY A 109 -8.58 -9.76 -8.43
CA GLY A 109 -7.25 -9.18 -8.55
C GLY A 109 -6.41 -9.38 -7.28
N LYS A 110 -6.95 -9.03 -6.11
CA LYS A 110 -6.24 -9.15 -4.83
C LYS A 110 -5.98 -10.61 -4.45
N VAL A 111 -6.94 -11.51 -4.68
CA VAL A 111 -6.75 -12.95 -4.43
C VAL A 111 -5.67 -13.52 -5.35
N ARG A 112 -5.67 -13.16 -6.64
CA ARG A 112 -4.63 -13.59 -7.59
C ARG A 112 -3.25 -13.06 -7.19
N ALA A 113 -3.16 -11.80 -6.78
CA ALA A 113 -1.93 -11.20 -6.30
C ALA A 113 -1.44 -11.87 -5.00
N ALA A 114 -2.35 -12.13 -4.06
CA ALA A 114 -2.02 -12.79 -2.80
C ALA A 114 -1.54 -14.23 -3.00
N ALA A 115 -2.11 -14.98 -3.97
CA ALA A 115 -1.66 -16.34 -4.28
C ALA A 115 -0.17 -16.39 -4.72
N THR A 116 0.36 -15.30 -5.25
CA THR A 116 1.78 -15.18 -5.63
C THR A 116 2.65 -14.56 -4.53
N ALA A 117 2.06 -14.13 -3.40
CA ALA A 117 2.76 -13.46 -2.33
C ALA A 117 3.73 -14.39 -1.57
N ARG A 118 4.89 -13.87 -1.21
CA ARG A 118 5.94 -14.61 -0.48
C ARG A 118 5.88 -14.34 1.02
N ILE A 119 4.99 -15.02 1.75
CA ILE A 119 4.73 -14.78 3.19
C ILE A 119 5.98 -14.98 4.08
N GLY A 120 6.79 -15.99 3.82
CA GLY A 120 7.93 -16.34 4.69
C GLY A 120 9.05 -15.31 4.74
N ARG A 121 9.20 -14.48 3.70
CA ARG A 121 10.22 -13.43 3.63
C ARG A 121 9.83 -12.18 4.41
N ALA A 122 8.56 -11.78 4.37
CA ALA A 122 8.06 -10.61 5.09
C ALA A 122 8.20 -10.72 6.62
N ARG A 123 8.01 -11.93 7.19
CA ARG A 123 8.11 -12.17 8.64
C ARG A 123 9.55 -12.11 9.14
N GLY A 124 10.49 -12.76 8.45
CA GLY A 124 11.92 -12.69 8.80
C GLY A 124 12.52 -11.29 8.58
N LEU A 125 11.98 -10.52 7.65
CA LEU A 125 12.38 -9.14 7.39
C LEU A 125 11.93 -8.19 8.50
N ARG A 126 10.67 -8.32 8.98
CA ARG A 126 10.17 -7.54 10.13
C ARG A 126 10.97 -7.76 11.40
N GLU A 127 11.40 -9.00 11.66
CA GLU A 127 12.27 -9.33 12.78
C GLU A 127 13.64 -8.65 12.62
N ARG A 128 14.22 -8.66 11.43
CA ARG A 128 15.49 -7.96 11.12
C ARG A 128 15.36 -6.44 11.21
N LEU A 129 14.24 -5.86 10.76
CA LEU A 129 13.98 -4.42 10.84
C LEU A 129 13.81 -3.93 12.29
N ARG A 130 13.16 -4.73 13.14
CA ARG A 130 12.99 -4.42 14.57
C ARG A 130 14.29 -4.58 15.35
N SER A 131 15.22 -5.41 14.92
CA SER A 131 16.49 -5.69 15.59
C SER A 131 17.69 -4.90 15.02
N ALA A 132 17.54 -4.25 13.86
CA ALA A 132 18.61 -3.42 13.29
C ALA A 132 18.71 -2.09 14.04
N PRO A 133 19.85 -1.78 14.70
CA PRO A 133 20.08 -0.43 15.21
C PRO A 133 20.06 0.56 14.05
N ALA A 134 19.48 1.74 14.28
CA ALA A 134 19.56 2.84 13.31
C ALA A 134 21.05 3.14 13.04
N GLN A 135 21.58 2.55 11.99
CA GLN A 135 22.97 2.81 11.58
C GLN A 135 23.00 4.21 10.99
N THR A 136 23.72 5.10 11.64
CA THR A 136 24.17 6.36 11.04
C THR A 136 25.19 6.01 9.94
N ALA A 137 24.69 5.78 8.72
CA ALA A 137 25.56 5.55 7.58
C ALA A 137 26.36 6.81 7.26
N ALA A 138 27.66 6.65 7.17
CA ALA A 138 28.58 7.68 6.70
C ALA A 138 28.23 8.05 5.25
N THR A 139 27.80 9.27 5.06
CA THR A 139 27.35 9.87 3.81
C THR A 139 28.45 9.95 2.77
N ARG A 140 28.24 9.33 1.61
CA ARG A 140 28.91 9.77 0.37
C ARG A 140 28.18 11.00 -0.17
N PRO A 141 28.87 12.09 -0.55
CA PRO A 141 28.22 13.24 -1.15
C PRO A 141 27.68 12.85 -2.53
N GLY A 142 26.40 12.54 -2.60
CA GLY A 142 25.66 12.52 -3.86
C GLY A 142 25.20 13.94 -4.18
N GLN A 143 25.09 14.29 -5.46
CA GLN A 143 24.63 15.58 -5.92
C GLN A 143 23.28 15.93 -5.25
N SER A 144 23.31 16.78 -4.22
CA SER A 144 22.13 17.25 -3.51
C SER A 144 21.58 18.47 -4.27
N GLY A 145 20.72 18.21 -5.25
CA GLY A 145 19.76 19.24 -5.69
C GLY A 145 18.69 19.41 -4.60
N GLU A 146 18.20 20.63 -4.41
CA GLU A 146 17.10 20.91 -3.50
C GLU A 146 15.85 20.13 -3.93
N VAL A 147 15.30 19.30 -3.02
CA VAL A 147 14.08 18.52 -3.27
C VAL A 147 12.88 19.28 -2.73
N ASP A 148 11.85 19.42 -3.56
CA ASP A 148 10.62 20.11 -3.17
C ASP A 148 9.55 19.16 -2.67
N LEU A 149 9.55 17.90 -3.14
CA LEU A 149 8.45 16.98 -2.88
C LEU A 149 8.90 15.52 -2.98
N VAL A 150 8.42 14.71 -2.04
CA VAL A 150 8.52 13.25 -2.09
C VAL A 150 7.15 12.67 -2.40
N LEU A 151 7.07 11.75 -3.37
CA LEU A 151 5.85 11.06 -3.78
C LEU A 151 6.01 9.57 -3.55
N ILE A 152 5.05 8.95 -2.88
CA ILE A 152 5.05 7.50 -2.61
C ILE A 152 3.78 6.89 -3.15
N GLY A 153 3.91 5.83 -3.95
CA GLY A 153 2.80 5.00 -4.43
C GLY A 153 2.85 3.60 -3.84
N SER A 154 1.72 3.05 -3.42
CA SER A 154 1.62 1.70 -2.88
C SER A 154 0.21 1.11 -3.00
N SER A 155 0.11 -0.22 -2.93
CA SER A 155 -1.16 -0.96 -3.01
C SER A 155 -1.17 -2.17 -2.07
N THR A 156 -1.29 -3.39 -2.56
CA THR A 156 -1.25 -4.64 -1.79
C THR A 156 0.06 -4.76 -0.99
N GLY A 157 -0.05 -5.00 0.30
CA GLY A 157 1.07 -4.98 1.24
C GLY A 157 1.49 -3.58 1.69
N GLY A 158 1.00 -2.53 1.03
CA GLY A 158 1.36 -1.13 1.26
C GLY A 158 1.13 -0.64 2.68
N PRO A 159 -0.04 -0.84 3.31
CA PRO A 159 -0.29 -0.33 4.67
C PRO A 159 0.74 -0.78 5.70
N ASN A 160 1.15 -2.05 5.66
CA ASN A 160 2.19 -2.57 6.53
C ASN A 160 3.57 -2.00 6.20
N LEU A 161 3.88 -1.93 4.90
CA LEU A 161 5.14 -1.39 4.44
C LEU A 161 5.29 0.10 4.79
N LEU A 162 4.23 0.88 4.67
CA LEU A 162 4.21 2.29 5.10
C LEU A 162 4.42 2.42 6.61
N ALA A 163 3.81 1.53 7.42
CA ALA A 163 4.00 1.50 8.87
C ALA A 163 5.43 1.09 9.29
N ASP A 164 6.14 0.34 8.46
CA ASP A 164 7.54 -0.02 8.69
C ASP A 164 8.53 1.04 8.14
N LEU A 165 8.20 1.72 7.04
CA LEU A 165 9.07 2.64 6.33
C LEU A 165 8.99 4.08 6.87
N LEU A 166 7.78 4.64 6.99
CA LEU A 166 7.59 6.07 7.30
C LEU A 166 8.12 6.48 8.69
N PRO A 167 8.04 5.66 9.75
CA PRO A 167 8.62 5.98 11.06
C PRO A 167 10.15 6.13 11.05
N ARG A 168 10.83 5.58 10.03
CA ARG A 168 12.29 5.66 9.87
C ARG A 168 12.74 6.95 9.20
N LEU A 169 11.83 7.72 8.61
CA LEU A 169 12.14 9.04 8.08
C LEU A 169 12.48 10.00 9.21
N PRO A 170 13.55 10.83 9.06
CA PRO A 170 13.94 11.77 10.09
C PRO A 170 12.93 12.91 10.22
N ALA A 171 12.74 13.43 11.45
CA ALA A 171 11.89 14.60 11.68
C ALA A 171 12.35 15.86 10.90
N THR A 172 13.62 15.89 10.51
CA THR A 172 14.26 16.99 9.76
C THR A 172 14.25 16.76 8.24
N LEU A 173 13.40 15.86 7.73
CA LEU A 173 13.28 15.60 6.29
C LEU A 173 13.01 16.91 5.53
N GLY A 174 13.83 17.22 4.53
CA GLY A 174 13.88 18.51 3.86
C GLY A 174 12.69 18.82 2.95
N ALA A 175 11.78 17.86 2.71
CA ALA A 175 10.62 18.03 1.84
C ALA A 175 9.36 17.36 2.43
N PRO A 176 8.14 17.85 2.10
CA PRO A 176 6.90 17.15 2.39
C PRO A 176 6.79 15.83 1.63
N VAL A 177 6.01 14.90 2.18
CA VAL A 177 5.75 13.60 1.59
C VAL A 177 4.27 13.48 1.23
N VAL A 178 3.94 13.07 0.01
CA VAL A 178 2.57 12.74 -0.39
C VAL A 178 2.48 11.27 -0.77
N VAL A 179 1.51 10.58 -0.19
CA VAL A 179 1.32 9.14 -0.36
C VAL A 179 -0.02 8.85 -1.06
N ALA A 180 0.03 8.13 -2.16
CA ALA A 180 -1.12 7.50 -2.78
C ALA A 180 -1.09 5.99 -2.46
N GLN A 181 -1.93 5.57 -1.51
CA GLN A 181 -2.15 4.17 -1.16
C GLN A 181 -3.51 3.73 -1.70
N HIS A 182 -3.55 2.70 -2.53
CA HIS A 182 -4.82 2.11 -2.96
C HIS A 182 -5.54 1.49 -1.76
N ILE A 183 -6.60 2.15 -1.32
CA ILE A 183 -7.35 1.77 -0.12
C ILE A 183 -8.78 2.34 -0.19
N PRO A 184 -9.81 1.64 0.32
CA PRO A 184 -11.14 2.23 0.42
C PRO A 184 -11.18 3.44 1.36
N ALA A 185 -12.05 4.42 1.06
CA ALA A 185 -12.16 5.66 1.82
C ALA A 185 -12.39 5.46 3.34
N SER A 186 -13.17 4.44 3.70
CA SER A 186 -13.49 4.12 5.11
C SER A 186 -12.26 3.68 5.94
N PHE A 187 -11.15 3.34 5.31
CA PHE A 187 -9.92 2.91 5.97
C PHE A 187 -8.87 4.01 6.07
N THR A 188 -8.97 5.08 5.25
CA THR A 188 -7.91 6.08 5.11
C THR A 188 -7.67 6.85 6.42
N ALA A 189 -8.73 7.33 7.07
CA ALA A 189 -8.61 8.08 8.32
C ALA A 189 -7.96 7.24 9.44
N THR A 190 -8.31 5.96 9.52
CA THR A 190 -7.74 5.02 10.49
C THR A 190 -6.25 4.75 10.19
N LEU A 191 -5.89 4.58 8.91
CA LEU A 191 -4.50 4.42 8.51
C LEU A 191 -3.68 5.68 8.81
N ALA A 192 -4.22 6.86 8.49
CA ALA A 192 -3.54 8.13 8.76
C ALA A 192 -3.25 8.33 10.24
N ARG A 193 -4.25 8.11 11.12
CA ARG A 193 -4.07 8.18 12.59
C ARG A 193 -3.01 7.21 13.07
N ARG A 194 -3.06 5.96 12.62
CA ARG A 194 -2.08 4.94 12.99
C ARG A 194 -0.66 5.30 12.56
N LEU A 195 -0.50 5.83 11.35
CA LEU A 195 0.80 6.28 10.86
C LEU A 195 1.29 7.51 11.63
N ASP A 196 0.40 8.45 12.02
CA ASP A 196 0.74 9.62 12.85
C ASP A 196 1.27 9.20 14.23
N ASP A 197 0.66 8.17 14.85
CA ASP A 197 1.12 7.62 16.13
C ASP A 197 2.51 6.95 16.04
N LEU A 198 2.88 6.42 14.89
CA LEU A 198 4.15 5.73 14.67
C LEU A 198 5.28 6.64 14.18
N CYS A 199 4.95 7.70 13.44
CA CYS A 199 5.91 8.53 12.72
C CYS A 199 6.45 9.69 13.56
N ARG A 200 7.66 10.16 13.21
CA ARG A 200 8.22 11.42 13.70
C ARG A 200 7.69 12.62 12.96
N LEU A 201 7.26 12.43 11.72
CA LEU A 201 6.59 13.41 10.88
C LEU A 201 5.08 13.35 11.16
N ARG A 202 4.39 14.49 11.04
CA ARG A 202 2.93 14.54 11.22
C ARG A 202 2.23 13.95 10.02
N VAL A 203 1.29 13.03 10.23
CA VAL A 203 0.55 12.37 9.15
C VAL A 203 -0.89 12.87 9.10
N HIS A 204 -1.33 13.25 7.91
CA HIS A 204 -2.68 13.78 7.67
C HIS A 204 -3.38 13.01 6.56
N GLU A 205 -4.67 12.68 6.76
CA GLU A 205 -5.54 12.37 5.63
C GLU A 205 -5.81 13.65 4.84
N VAL A 206 -5.71 13.59 3.51
CA VAL A 206 -6.03 14.73 2.65
C VAL A 206 -7.54 14.75 2.40
N ASP A 207 -8.29 15.36 3.31
CA ASP A 207 -9.75 15.55 3.24
C ASP A 207 -10.16 16.96 2.75
N ARG A 208 -9.21 17.89 2.74
CA ARG A 208 -9.37 19.30 2.33
C ARG A 208 -8.13 19.79 1.60
N ILE A 209 -8.13 21.07 1.20
CA ILE A 209 -6.93 21.72 0.66
C ILE A 209 -5.97 22.00 1.82
N MET A 210 -4.72 21.54 1.69
CA MET A 210 -3.66 21.69 2.69
C MET A 210 -2.39 22.23 2.04
N ASN A 211 -1.62 23.07 2.75
CA ASN A 211 -0.28 23.43 2.29
C ASN A 211 0.64 22.20 2.42
N ALA A 212 1.51 22.00 1.43
CA ALA A 212 2.54 20.97 1.46
C ALA A 212 3.75 21.50 2.23
N GLU A 213 3.84 21.18 3.52
CA GLU A 213 4.85 21.69 4.44
C GLU A 213 5.86 20.61 4.83
N ARG A 214 7.12 21.00 5.03
CA ARG A 214 8.17 20.13 5.58
C ARG A 214 7.75 19.61 6.96
N GLY A 215 8.15 18.39 7.29
CA GLY A 215 7.74 17.75 8.55
C GLY A 215 6.39 17.05 8.50
N HIS A 216 5.73 17.04 7.33
CA HIS A 216 4.40 16.48 7.16
C HIS A 216 4.34 15.41 6.07
N ILE A 217 3.46 14.42 6.29
CA ILE A 217 3.08 13.36 5.36
C ILE A 217 1.59 13.51 5.06
N TYR A 218 1.23 13.50 3.80
CA TYR A 218 -0.13 13.69 3.30
C TYR A 218 -0.61 12.39 2.65
N LEU A 219 -1.52 11.68 3.30
CA LEU A 219 -2.11 10.44 2.79
C LEU A 219 -3.36 10.75 1.97
N GLY A 220 -3.36 10.39 0.71
CA GLY A 220 -4.49 10.54 -0.20
C GLY A 220 -5.71 9.76 0.30
N ARG A 221 -6.88 10.40 0.31
CA ARG A 221 -8.13 9.77 0.70
C ARG A 221 -8.55 8.71 -0.32
N GLY A 222 -8.84 7.51 0.15
CA GLY A 222 -9.33 6.42 -0.68
C GLY A 222 -10.62 6.75 -1.42
N SER A 223 -10.85 6.09 -2.54
CA SER A 223 -11.98 6.33 -3.47
C SER A 223 -12.02 7.74 -4.07
N ASN A 224 -11.02 8.57 -3.80
CA ASN A 224 -10.76 9.87 -4.41
C ASN A 224 -9.33 9.87 -4.93
N ASP A 225 -8.94 10.89 -5.66
CA ASP A 225 -7.54 11.11 -6.01
C ASP A 225 -6.93 12.24 -5.19
N VAL A 226 -5.64 12.14 -4.93
CA VAL A 226 -4.85 13.19 -4.33
C VAL A 226 -4.01 13.86 -5.42
N VAL A 227 -4.04 15.18 -5.48
CA VAL A 227 -3.28 15.95 -6.46
C VAL A 227 -2.49 17.06 -5.79
N VAL A 228 -1.35 17.38 -6.41
CA VAL A 228 -0.52 18.53 -6.07
C VAL A 228 -0.93 19.69 -6.97
N ALA A 229 -0.96 20.88 -6.41
CA ALA A 229 -1.17 22.12 -7.17
C ALA A 229 -0.32 23.25 -6.58
N ARG A 230 -0.24 24.37 -7.25
CA ARG A 230 0.42 25.57 -6.74
C ARG A 230 -0.61 26.66 -6.48
N ARG A 231 -0.52 27.27 -5.31
CA ARG A 231 -1.33 28.43 -4.95
C ARG A 231 -0.39 29.55 -4.51
N THR A 232 -0.32 30.62 -5.32
CA THR A 232 0.64 31.69 -5.16
C THR A 232 2.07 31.11 -5.11
N ASP A 233 2.79 31.19 -4.01
CA ASP A 233 4.18 30.74 -3.86
C ASP A 233 4.31 29.39 -3.13
N SER A 234 3.19 28.76 -2.73
CA SER A 234 3.20 27.50 -1.99
C SER A 234 2.64 26.32 -2.80
N LEU A 235 3.20 25.15 -2.59
CA LEU A 235 2.58 23.89 -3.02
C LEU A 235 1.43 23.54 -2.08
N ILE A 236 0.35 23.05 -2.66
CA ILE A 236 -0.79 22.53 -1.93
C ILE A 236 -1.07 21.09 -2.36
N VAL A 237 -1.62 20.32 -1.44
CA VAL A 237 -2.22 19.01 -1.71
C VAL A 237 -3.72 19.08 -1.48
N LYS A 238 -4.49 18.40 -2.31
CA LYS A 238 -5.95 18.38 -2.19
C LYS A 238 -6.51 17.06 -2.69
N SER A 239 -7.63 16.64 -2.09
CA SER A 239 -8.46 15.57 -2.61
C SER A 239 -9.34 16.09 -3.74
N VAL A 240 -9.48 15.29 -4.79
CA VAL A 240 -10.37 15.55 -5.93
C VAL A 240 -11.18 14.29 -6.24
N PRO A 241 -12.35 14.39 -6.88
CA PRO A 241 -13.10 13.21 -7.30
C PRO A 241 -12.24 12.27 -8.15
N ALA A 242 -12.52 10.97 -8.05
CA ALA A 242 -11.89 9.93 -8.87
C ALA A 242 -12.00 10.27 -10.36
N GLY A 243 -10.89 10.22 -11.07
CA GLY A 243 -10.86 10.45 -12.52
C GLY A 243 -11.20 9.19 -13.27
N ALA A 244 -12.19 9.23 -14.17
CA ALA A 244 -12.62 8.05 -14.93
C ALA A 244 -11.52 7.46 -15.84
N GLU A 245 -10.49 8.23 -16.14
CA GLU A 245 -9.32 7.83 -16.92
C GLU A 245 -8.31 6.97 -16.12
N TYR A 246 -8.42 6.95 -14.79
CA TYR A 246 -7.57 6.16 -13.90
C TYR A 246 -8.34 4.98 -13.34
N ARG A 247 -7.67 3.83 -13.28
CA ARG A 247 -8.28 2.59 -12.81
C ARG A 247 -8.30 2.47 -11.28
N TRP A 248 -7.33 3.10 -10.61
CA TRP A 248 -7.09 2.97 -9.17
C TRP A 248 -7.26 4.31 -8.46
N HIS A 249 -7.78 4.30 -7.23
CA HIS A 249 -8.02 5.53 -6.46
C HIS A 249 -7.63 5.35 -4.98
N PRO A 250 -6.75 6.24 -4.47
CA PRO A 250 -6.10 7.36 -5.17
C PRO A 250 -5.08 6.88 -6.21
N SER A 251 -5.12 7.41 -7.42
CA SER A 251 -4.18 7.04 -8.49
C SER A 251 -2.79 7.63 -8.24
N VAL A 252 -1.77 6.78 -8.32
CA VAL A 252 -0.36 7.19 -8.24
C VAL A 252 0.05 7.96 -9.48
N ASP A 253 -0.35 7.51 -10.68
CA ASP A 253 -0.09 8.23 -11.92
C ASP A 253 -0.67 9.65 -11.88
N ARG A 254 -1.92 9.80 -11.40
CA ARG A 254 -2.54 11.14 -11.26
C ARG A 254 -1.80 12.03 -10.29
N LEU A 255 -1.37 11.48 -9.14
CA LEU A 255 -0.56 12.19 -8.16
C LEU A 255 0.73 12.70 -8.80
N VAL A 256 1.51 11.84 -9.43
CA VAL A 256 2.80 12.17 -10.03
C VAL A 256 2.63 13.15 -11.20
N ASN A 257 1.66 12.91 -12.08
CA ASN A 257 1.35 13.81 -13.21
C ASN A 257 1.00 15.21 -12.72
N SER A 258 0.18 15.32 -11.67
CA SER A 258 -0.17 16.62 -11.09
C SER A 258 1.04 17.35 -10.50
N ALA A 259 1.93 16.62 -9.82
CA ALA A 259 3.15 17.20 -9.23
C ALA A 259 4.12 17.72 -10.31
N ARG A 260 4.35 16.97 -11.39
CA ARG A 260 5.22 17.35 -12.53
C ARG A 260 4.80 18.67 -13.21
N ARG A 261 3.53 19.03 -13.13
CA ARG A 261 3.03 20.32 -13.68
C ARG A 261 3.46 21.53 -12.86
N HIS A 262 3.90 21.32 -11.62
CA HIS A 262 4.18 22.39 -10.67
C HIS A 262 5.58 22.36 -10.06
N VAL A 263 6.25 21.21 -10.16
CA VAL A 263 7.60 20.96 -9.63
C VAL A 263 8.45 20.39 -10.75
N PRO A 264 9.64 20.96 -11.04
CA PRO A 264 10.58 20.40 -11.99
C PRO A 264 10.96 18.95 -11.59
N ALA A 265 11.13 18.08 -12.58
CA ALA A 265 11.35 16.66 -12.34
C ALA A 265 12.58 16.41 -11.46
N GLU A 266 13.68 17.13 -11.67
CA GLU A 266 14.92 17.05 -10.90
C GLU A 266 14.77 17.40 -9.43
N ARG A 267 13.65 18.03 -9.05
CA ARG A 267 13.29 18.39 -7.67
C ARG A 267 12.26 17.42 -7.05
N LEU A 268 11.88 16.38 -7.80
CA LEU A 268 11.01 15.30 -7.34
C LEU A 268 11.82 14.07 -6.92
N VAL A 269 11.40 13.46 -5.81
CA VAL A 269 11.82 12.12 -5.39
C VAL A 269 10.59 11.24 -5.32
N CYS A 270 10.60 10.10 -6.00
CA CYS A 270 9.47 9.18 -6.02
C CYS A 270 9.87 7.81 -5.50
N ALA A 271 8.95 7.10 -4.83
CA ALA A 271 9.11 5.72 -4.47
C ALA A 271 7.85 4.92 -4.84
N LEU A 272 8.02 3.87 -5.63
CA LEU A 272 6.95 2.94 -6.00
C LEU A 272 7.16 1.63 -5.27
N LEU A 273 6.21 1.33 -4.37
CA LEU A 273 6.26 0.23 -3.44
C LEU A 273 5.35 -0.92 -3.88
N SER A 274 5.35 -1.98 -3.10
CA SER A 274 4.53 -3.18 -3.30
C SER A 274 3.11 -2.84 -3.73
N GLY A 275 2.65 -3.50 -4.78
CA GLY A 275 1.33 -3.34 -5.33
C GLY A 275 1.12 -4.10 -6.62
N MET A 276 -0.15 -4.41 -6.90
CA MET A 276 -0.59 -5.04 -8.14
C MET A 276 -0.78 -4.00 -9.24
N GLY A 277 -0.51 -4.41 -10.48
CA GLY A 277 -0.71 -3.56 -11.66
C GLY A 277 0.49 -2.68 -11.96
N ASP A 278 0.26 -1.52 -12.51
CA ASP A 278 1.26 -0.64 -13.11
C ASP A 278 1.07 0.86 -12.75
N ASP A 279 0.08 1.19 -11.94
CA ASP A 279 -0.20 2.58 -11.54
C ASP A 279 1.03 3.24 -10.90
N GLY A 280 1.39 4.40 -11.37
CA GLY A 280 2.57 5.16 -10.97
C GLY A 280 3.83 4.83 -11.76
N ALA A 281 3.91 3.68 -12.44
CA ALA A 281 5.11 3.29 -13.15
C ALA A 281 5.39 4.18 -14.37
N SER A 282 4.34 4.57 -15.09
CA SER A 282 4.48 5.44 -16.26
C SER A 282 4.94 6.84 -15.90
N GLU A 283 4.24 7.49 -14.99
CA GLU A 283 4.54 8.87 -14.62
C GLU A 283 5.84 9.00 -13.83
N MET A 284 6.21 7.99 -13.02
CA MET A 284 7.51 7.99 -12.35
C MET A 284 8.66 7.72 -13.32
N ALA A 285 8.46 6.95 -14.39
CA ALA A 285 9.47 6.82 -15.45
C ALA A 285 9.71 8.16 -16.16
N GLU A 286 8.66 8.95 -16.36
CA GLU A 286 8.78 10.31 -16.89
C GLU A 286 9.52 11.26 -15.92
N VAL A 287 9.30 11.11 -14.60
CA VAL A 287 10.10 11.85 -13.59
C VAL A 287 11.58 11.49 -13.72
N HIS A 288 11.90 10.18 -13.85
CA HIS A 288 13.27 9.71 -14.03
C HIS A 288 13.90 10.27 -15.31
N ALA A 289 13.19 10.20 -16.44
CA ALA A 289 13.65 10.74 -17.73
C ALA A 289 13.90 12.26 -17.68
N GLY A 290 13.13 12.98 -16.85
CA GLY A 290 13.31 14.40 -16.59
C GLY A 290 14.40 14.76 -15.57
N GLY A 291 15.22 13.80 -15.12
CA GLY A 291 16.30 14.00 -14.15
C GLY A 291 15.91 13.90 -12.69
N GLY A 292 14.67 13.53 -12.39
CA GLY A 292 14.20 13.23 -11.04
C GLY A 292 14.72 11.88 -10.53
N ARG A 293 14.57 11.65 -9.24
CA ARG A 293 15.07 10.43 -8.58
C ARG A 293 13.93 9.51 -8.20
N THR A 294 14.03 8.26 -8.59
CA THR A 294 12.96 7.27 -8.42
C THR A 294 13.50 6.00 -7.77
N ILE A 295 12.72 5.44 -6.86
CA ILE A 295 12.99 4.16 -6.19
C ILE A 295 11.91 3.17 -6.58
N ALA A 296 12.28 1.99 -7.05
CA ALA A 296 11.41 0.83 -7.11
C ALA A 296 11.73 -0.09 -5.94
N GLU A 297 10.72 -0.56 -5.21
CA GLU A 297 10.94 -1.64 -4.25
C GLU A 297 11.39 -2.90 -4.98
N SER A 298 12.37 -3.62 -4.42
CA SER A 298 12.88 -4.85 -5.02
C SER A 298 11.91 -6.02 -4.87
N GLU A 299 12.01 -6.98 -5.78
CA GLU A 299 11.25 -8.24 -5.72
C GLU A 299 11.53 -9.05 -4.44
N GLU A 300 12.69 -8.81 -3.81
CA GLU A 300 13.10 -9.47 -2.57
C GLU A 300 12.11 -9.21 -1.44
N THR A 301 11.60 -7.98 -1.32
CA THR A 301 10.79 -7.53 -0.18
C THR A 301 9.35 -7.22 -0.54
N ALA A 302 9.07 -6.92 -1.81
CA ALA A 302 7.72 -6.63 -2.24
C ALA A 302 6.78 -7.82 -2.02
N VAL A 303 5.66 -7.59 -1.36
CA VAL A 303 4.60 -8.59 -1.21
C VAL A 303 4.05 -8.96 -2.58
N VAL A 304 3.83 -7.95 -3.43
CA VAL A 304 3.47 -8.09 -4.84
C VAL A 304 4.35 -7.15 -5.66
N TRP A 305 5.20 -7.72 -6.50
CA TRP A 305 6.15 -6.97 -7.34
C TRP A 305 5.54 -6.59 -8.70
N GLY A 306 4.31 -6.04 -8.70
CA GLY A 306 3.62 -5.54 -9.88
C GLY A 306 4.03 -4.10 -10.21
N MET A 307 3.52 -3.13 -9.45
CA MET A 307 3.81 -1.70 -9.62
C MET A 307 5.32 -1.39 -9.65
N PRO A 308 6.12 -1.78 -8.63
CA PRO A 308 7.55 -1.48 -8.65
C PRO A 308 8.29 -2.27 -9.73
N GLY A 309 7.86 -3.49 -10.03
CA GLY A 309 8.42 -4.30 -11.12
C GLY A 309 8.18 -3.67 -12.49
N GLU A 310 7.01 -3.04 -12.68
CA GLU A 310 6.72 -2.31 -13.93
C GLU A 310 7.59 -1.06 -14.07
N LEU A 311 7.77 -0.28 -13.00
CA LEU A 311 8.71 0.85 -13.00
C LEU A 311 10.14 0.40 -13.36
N HIS A 312 10.60 -0.71 -12.75
CA HIS A 312 11.91 -1.30 -13.05
C HIS A 312 12.01 -1.72 -14.53
N ARG A 313 11.01 -2.44 -15.06
CA ARG A 313 11.01 -2.90 -16.46
C ARG A 313 10.99 -1.77 -17.49
N ARG A 314 10.38 -0.65 -17.16
CA ARG A 314 10.39 0.57 -17.98
C ARG A 314 11.73 1.34 -17.93
N GLY A 315 12.69 0.89 -17.12
CA GLY A 315 13.94 1.64 -16.90
C GLY A 315 13.73 2.97 -16.16
N GLY A 316 12.57 3.13 -15.49
CA GLY A 316 12.18 4.35 -14.79
C GLY A 316 12.65 4.42 -13.34
N ALA A 317 13.40 3.42 -12.86
CA ALA A 317 13.94 3.40 -11.50
C ALA A 317 15.39 3.87 -11.49
N THR A 318 15.68 4.95 -10.76
CA THR A 318 17.08 5.36 -10.49
C THR A 318 17.80 4.28 -9.71
N VAL A 319 17.10 3.67 -8.74
CA VAL A 319 17.59 2.52 -7.95
C VAL A 319 16.43 1.56 -7.65
N THR A 320 16.77 0.27 -7.56
CA THR A 320 15.85 -0.76 -7.05
C THR A 320 16.41 -1.23 -5.72
N LEU A 321 15.62 -1.08 -4.65
CA LEU A 321 16.06 -1.32 -3.28
C LEU A 321 15.09 -2.21 -2.51
N PRO A 322 15.59 -3.06 -1.61
CA PRO A 322 14.72 -3.71 -0.63
C PRO A 322 14.10 -2.67 0.31
N SER A 323 12.91 -2.95 0.81
CA SER A 323 12.11 -2.01 1.61
C SER A 323 12.86 -1.42 2.81
N TYR A 324 13.77 -2.20 3.42
CA TYR A 324 14.55 -1.76 4.57
C TYR A 324 15.61 -0.70 4.26
N ASP A 325 15.98 -0.47 3.00
CA ASP A 325 16.96 0.54 2.57
C ASP A 325 16.28 1.80 2.00
N ILE A 326 14.96 1.75 1.71
CA ILE A 326 14.25 2.84 1.04
C ILE A 326 14.19 4.10 1.92
N ALA A 327 13.89 3.97 3.22
CA ALA A 327 13.78 5.12 4.11
C ALA A 327 15.11 5.88 4.24
N GLU A 328 16.23 5.17 4.36
CA GLU A 328 17.56 5.75 4.41
C GLU A 328 17.90 6.46 3.09
N ARG A 329 17.60 5.82 1.96
CA ARG A 329 17.82 6.41 0.64
C ARG A 329 16.98 7.67 0.42
N LEU A 330 15.72 7.67 0.83
CA LEU A 330 14.88 8.87 0.80
C LEU A 330 15.47 9.99 1.65
N ALA A 331 15.88 9.68 2.88
CA ALA A 331 16.50 10.65 3.77
C ALA A 331 17.82 11.22 3.20
N ASP A 332 18.62 10.41 2.52
CA ASP A 332 19.85 10.85 1.86
C ASP A 332 19.60 11.79 0.67
N TRP A 333 18.55 11.55 -0.07
CA TRP A 333 18.22 12.35 -1.24
C TRP A 333 17.47 13.66 -0.91
N VAL A 334 16.89 13.77 0.28
CA VAL A 334 15.97 14.84 0.71
C VAL A 334 16.56 15.66 1.88
N ARG A 335 17.87 15.87 1.88
CA ARG A 335 18.57 16.68 2.90
C ARG A 335 18.39 18.17 2.70
#